data_49f9b9bc04d7378ee2b05a758b7cab9c
#
_entry.id   49f9b9bc04d7378ee2b05a758b7cab9c
#
_cell.length_a   1.000
_cell.length_b   1.000
_cell.length_c   1.000
_cell.angle_alpha   90.00
_cell.angle_beta   90.00
_cell.angle_gamma   90.00
#
_symmetry.space_group_name_H-M   'P 1'
#
loop_
_entity.id
_entity.type
_entity.pdbx_description
1 polymer ?
#
loop_
_entity_poly.entity_id
_entity_poly.type
_entity_poly.pdbx_seq_one_letter_code
_entity_poly.pdbx_strand_id
1 'polypeptide(L)'
;MKATIRKIVGKFRRGTGTAVPSQSKPRRRRLRSVRLRPSRESTGETVFQAHPLRLRNLTIAEPDYPTLQNPATIEGGAFKIRIAKRGGARRDAGTLVHERYATRGYEVPFAGNKPRFFTFIAYDEGQVVGTVSVGMDSAEGLFADGLYRPEIDQLRAAGFHVCEFTRLAVDRSSASKRVLAGLFHTAYLYACKIRGYTHAVIEVNPRHVLFYGKELKFDLIGPERLDTRVNAPAVLLCVAFQTIAEGLKKSAGKHPAPGTKRTLFHYGFRPKEELGVLHRLNELVAGGWRVQ
;
A
#
# COMPACT_ATOMS: atom_id res chain seq x y z
N MET A 1 -6.87 -23.59 2.65
CA MET A 1 -6.97 -22.16 2.30
C MET A 1 -6.26 -21.81 0.98
N LYS A 2 -4.95 -22.11 0.78
CA LYS A 2 -4.26 -21.89 -0.52
C LYS A 2 -4.93 -22.59 -1.72
N ALA A 3 -5.56 -23.75 -1.52
CA ALA A 3 -6.26 -24.49 -2.58
C ALA A 3 -7.56 -23.79 -3.04
N THR A 4 -8.26 -23.09 -2.16
CA THR A 4 -9.53 -22.42 -2.49
C THR A 4 -9.30 -21.19 -3.37
N ILE A 5 -8.27 -20.41 -3.07
CA ILE A 5 -7.88 -19.24 -3.90
C ILE A 5 -7.38 -19.71 -5.27
N ARG A 6 -6.59 -20.80 -5.35
CA ARG A 6 -6.14 -21.37 -6.63
C ARG A 6 -7.29 -21.90 -7.48
N LYS A 7 -8.36 -22.43 -6.89
CA LYS A 7 -9.56 -22.87 -7.63
C LYS A 7 -10.32 -21.68 -8.24
N ILE A 8 -10.36 -20.54 -7.57
CA ILE A 8 -10.96 -19.30 -8.09
C ILE A 8 -10.12 -18.77 -9.25
N VAL A 9 -8.79 -18.74 -9.13
CA VAL A 9 -7.84 -18.30 -10.17
C VAL A 9 -7.89 -19.20 -11.42
N GLY A 10 -8.07 -20.51 -11.26
CA GLY A 10 -8.12 -21.48 -12.38
C GLY A 10 -9.29 -21.30 -13.34
N LYS A 11 -10.40 -20.70 -12.91
CA LYS A 11 -11.58 -20.44 -13.75
C LYS A 11 -11.42 -19.26 -14.73
N PHE A 12 -10.50 -18.35 -14.50
CA PHE A 12 -10.34 -17.13 -15.31
C PHE A 12 -9.24 -17.19 -16.39
N ARG A 13 -8.57 -18.33 -16.58
CA ARG A 13 -7.47 -18.46 -17.56
C ARG A 13 -7.90 -18.63 -19.03
N ARG A 14 -9.19 -18.59 -19.35
CA ARG A 14 -9.68 -18.74 -20.75
C ARG A 14 -10.56 -17.56 -21.16
N GLY A 15 -9.93 -16.46 -21.51
CA GLY A 15 -10.55 -15.35 -22.21
C GLY A 15 -9.55 -14.79 -23.23
N THR A 16 -9.89 -14.91 -24.50
CA THR A 16 -9.08 -14.54 -25.67
C THR A 16 -8.83 -13.04 -25.73
N GLY A 17 -7.56 -12.65 -25.89
CA GLY A 17 -7.15 -11.25 -26.04
C GLY A 17 -7.61 -10.67 -27.39
N THR A 18 -8.25 -9.51 -27.34
CA THR A 18 -8.41 -8.61 -28.48
C THR A 18 -7.37 -7.49 -28.38
N ALA A 19 -6.60 -7.31 -29.44
CA ALA A 19 -5.55 -6.31 -29.55
C ALA A 19 -6.14 -4.89 -29.58
N VAL A 20 -5.59 -3.98 -28.75
CA VAL A 20 -5.91 -2.56 -28.70
C VAL A 20 -4.91 -1.78 -29.58
N PRO A 21 -5.37 -0.83 -30.42
CA PRO A 21 -4.48 -0.05 -31.30
C PRO A 21 -3.60 0.93 -30.50
N SER A 22 -2.36 1.10 -30.98
CA SER A 22 -1.33 1.98 -30.39
C SER A 22 -1.71 3.46 -30.53
N GLN A 23 -1.83 4.18 -29.44
CA GLN A 23 -1.97 5.63 -29.43
C GLN A 23 -0.63 6.34 -29.24
N SER A 24 -0.47 7.45 -29.97
CA SER A 24 0.71 8.33 -30.01
C SER A 24 1.04 8.98 -28.67
N LYS A 25 2.33 9.09 -28.35
CA LYS A 25 2.86 9.65 -27.10
C LYS A 25 2.63 11.17 -27.01
N PRO A 26 2.02 11.69 -25.92
CA PRO A 26 1.93 13.13 -25.69
C PRO A 26 3.25 13.72 -25.21
N ARG A 27 3.54 14.96 -25.68
CA ARG A 27 4.73 15.76 -25.33
C ARG A 27 4.81 16.04 -23.82
N ARG A 28 5.94 15.71 -23.20
CA ARG A 28 6.24 15.96 -21.78
C ARG A 28 6.35 17.45 -21.49
N ARG A 29 5.37 18.06 -20.85
CA ARG A 29 5.53 19.33 -20.15
C ARG A 29 6.30 19.08 -18.84
N ARG A 30 7.44 19.78 -18.65
CA ARG A 30 8.16 19.81 -17.36
C ARG A 30 7.30 20.55 -16.33
N LEU A 31 6.69 19.82 -15.41
CA LEU A 31 6.03 20.41 -14.24
C LEU A 31 7.11 20.81 -13.23
N ARG A 32 7.06 22.06 -12.79
CA ARG A 32 7.88 22.58 -11.67
C ARG A 32 7.46 21.83 -10.40
N SER A 33 8.45 21.34 -9.65
CA SER A 33 8.21 20.76 -8.33
C SER A 33 7.60 21.81 -7.40
N VAL A 34 6.36 21.63 -7.03
CA VAL A 34 5.71 22.41 -5.97
C VAL A 34 6.25 21.87 -4.64
N ARG A 35 7.04 22.68 -3.93
CA ARG A 35 7.43 22.35 -2.55
C ARG A 35 6.19 22.50 -1.66
N LEU A 36 5.69 21.37 -1.18
CA LEU A 36 4.63 21.36 -0.16
C LEU A 36 5.15 22.09 1.11
N ARG A 37 4.36 23.02 1.63
CA ARG A 37 4.69 23.65 2.92
C ARG A 37 4.63 22.60 4.03
N PRO A 38 5.60 22.57 4.97
CA PRO A 38 5.57 21.62 6.07
C PRO A 38 4.29 21.82 6.90
N SER A 39 3.48 20.75 7.02
CA SER A 39 2.35 20.75 7.93
C SER A 39 2.87 20.77 9.38
N ARG A 40 2.28 21.58 10.26
CA ARG A 40 2.60 21.56 11.71
C ARG A 40 2.31 20.15 12.24
N GLU A 41 3.36 19.47 12.63
CA GLU A 41 3.28 18.13 13.21
C GLU A 41 2.53 18.15 14.55
N SER A 42 1.40 17.44 14.65
CA SER A 42 0.77 17.17 15.95
C SER A 42 1.48 15.98 16.61
N THR A 43 1.93 16.17 17.85
CA THR A 43 2.81 15.23 18.55
C THR A 43 2.16 13.91 18.97
N GLY A 44 0.83 13.79 18.96
CA GLY A 44 0.09 12.66 19.53
C GLY A 44 -0.20 11.47 18.59
N GLU A 45 0.15 11.52 17.31
CA GLU A 45 -0.41 10.63 16.28
C GLU A 45 0.59 9.69 15.62
N THR A 46 1.84 9.72 16.07
CA THR A 46 2.89 8.88 15.49
C THR A 46 2.74 7.44 15.94
N VAL A 47 2.49 6.52 15.01
CA VAL A 47 2.39 5.07 15.24
C VAL A 47 3.72 4.36 15.08
N PHE A 48 4.62 4.94 14.28
CA PHE A 48 5.94 4.38 14.04
C PHE A 48 6.95 5.45 13.63
N GLN A 49 8.21 5.27 14.03
CA GLN A 49 9.33 6.11 13.63
C GLN A 49 10.57 5.25 13.37
N ALA A 50 11.24 5.45 12.25
CA ALA A 50 12.48 4.74 11.89
C ALA A 50 13.30 5.49 10.83
N HIS A 51 14.55 5.07 10.65
CA HIS A 51 15.42 5.59 9.59
C HIS A 51 15.08 4.97 8.23
N PRO A 52 14.96 5.77 7.16
CA PRO A 52 14.68 5.28 5.82
C PRO A 52 15.90 4.59 5.20
N LEU A 53 15.63 3.58 4.37
CA LEU A 53 16.58 3.02 3.41
C LEU A 53 16.10 3.44 2.01
N ARG A 54 16.89 4.21 1.26
CA ARG A 54 16.46 4.79 -0.01
C ARG A 54 16.03 3.74 -1.05
N LEU A 55 14.85 3.92 -1.65
CA LEU A 55 14.39 3.22 -2.84
C LEU A 55 14.81 3.99 -4.09
N ARG A 56 15.58 3.38 -4.98
CA ARG A 56 15.86 3.97 -6.29
C ARG A 56 14.68 3.80 -7.26
N ASN A 57 14.01 2.64 -7.23
CA ASN A 57 12.84 2.35 -8.07
C ASN A 57 11.93 1.34 -7.39
N LEU A 58 10.62 1.32 -7.72
CA LEU A 58 9.70 0.21 -7.42
C LEU A 58 9.94 -0.95 -8.41
N THR A 59 11.18 -1.36 -8.60
CA THR A 59 11.57 -2.47 -9.47
C THR A 59 12.17 -3.59 -8.64
N ILE A 60 12.05 -4.82 -9.14
CA ILE A 60 12.52 -6.04 -8.47
C ILE A 60 14.06 -6.13 -8.45
N ALA A 61 14.72 -5.43 -9.38
CA ALA A 61 16.17 -5.42 -9.54
C ALA A 61 16.77 -4.17 -8.87
N GLU A 62 16.92 -4.21 -7.56
CA GLU A 62 17.77 -3.26 -6.85
C GLU A 62 19.13 -3.89 -6.56
N PRO A 63 20.24 -3.15 -6.76
CA PRO A 63 21.55 -3.62 -6.32
C PRO A 63 21.53 -3.83 -4.80
N ASP A 64 22.20 -4.88 -4.34
CA ASP A 64 22.41 -5.11 -2.92
C ASP A 64 23.13 -3.91 -2.31
N TYR A 65 22.46 -3.23 -1.37
CA TYR A 65 23.12 -2.21 -0.58
C TYR A 65 24.13 -2.88 0.36
N PRO A 66 25.33 -2.31 0.50
CA PRO A 66 26.29 -2.78 1.48
C PRO A 66 25.62 -2.81 2.85
N THR A 67 25.80 -3.90 3.54
CA THR A 67 25.30 -4.17 4.89
C THR A 67 25.55 -2.94 5.77
N LEU A 68 24.50 -2.45 6.43
CA LEU A 68 24.59 -1.38 7.41
C LEU A 68 25.49 -1.82 8.58
N GLN A 69 26.79 -1.77 8.40
CA GLN A 69 27.77 -2.00 9.48
C GLN A 69 28.05 -0.71 10.27
N ASN A 70 27.55 0.45 9.82
CA ASN A 70 27.79 1.70 10.52
C ASN A 70 26.52 2.58 10.56
N PRO A 71 25.80 2.64 11.69
CA PRO A 71 24.61 3.49 11.81
C PRO A 71 24.92 5.00 11.72
N ALA A 72 26.20 5.39 11.78
CA ALA A 72 26.64 6.79 11.74
C ALA A 72 26.62 7.42 10.34
N THR A 73 26.43 6.65 9.26
CA THR A 73 26.43 7.16 7.87
C THR A 73 25.05 7.26 7.23
N ILE A 74 23.95 7.13 7.99
CA ILE A 74 22.61 7.36 7.48
C ILE A 74 22.29 8.85 7.61
N GLU A 75 22.72 9.65 6.65
CA GLU A 75 22.18 10.97 6.41
C GLU A 75 20.73 10.86 5.96
N GLY A 76 19.81 10.85 6.89
CA GLY A 76 18.38 10.83 6.66
C GLY A 76 17.66 10.77 7.98
N GLY A 77 16.81 11.76 8.26
CA GLY A 77 15.99 11.84 9.46
C GLY A 77 15.14 10.59 9.65
N ALA A 78 14.69 10.36 10.89
CA ALA A 78 13.77 9.28 11.17
C ALA A 78 12.40 9.54 10.51
N PHE A 79 11.93 8.67 9.64
CA PHE A 79 10.56 8.80 9.13
C PHE A 79 9.54 8.38 10.19
N LYS A 80 8.36 9.00 10.15
CA LYS A 80 7.24 8.76 11.07
C LYS A 80 6.02 8.31 10.29
N ILE A 81 5.32 7.28 10.75
CA ILE A 81 4.01 6.91 10.21
C ILE A 81 2.94 7.42 11.16
N ARG A 82 1.95 8.12 10.60
CA ARG A 82 0.83 8.73 11.32
C ARG A 82 -0.49 8.36 10.68
N ILE A 83 -1.56 8.48 11.46
CA ILE A 83 -2.92 8.38 10.96
C ILE A 83 -3.35 9.76 10.45
N ALA A 84 -3.98 9.82 9.28
CA ALA A 84 -4.56 11.03 8.75
C ALA A 84 -5.81 11.41 9.55
N LYS A 85 -5.69 12.34 10.50
CA LYS A 85 -6.83 12.98 11.13
C LYS A 85 -7.50 14.00 10.18
N ARG A 86 -8.62 14.58 10.63
CA ARG A 86 -9.40 15.57 9.85
C ARG A 86 -8.54 16.76 9.41
N GLY A 87 -8.82 17.34 8.27
CA GLY A 87 -8.26 18.62 7.82
C GLY A 87 -6.96 18.50 7.02
N GLY A 88 -5.86 19.15 7.49
CA GLY A 88 -4.61 19.32 6.76
C GLY A 88 -3.95 18.01 6.32
N ALA A 89 -3.79 17.04 7.24
CA ALA A 89 -3.13 15.78 6.95
C ALA A 89 -3.82 14.96 5.83
N ARG A 90 -5.16 14.98 5.77
CA ARG A 90 -5.90 14.35 4.66
C ARG A 90 -5.69 15.06 3.33
N ARG A 91 -5.59 16.40 3.37
CA ARG A 91 -5.27 17.20 2.17
C ARG A 91 -3.87 16.91 1.69
N ASP A 92 -2.89 16.85 2.58
CA ASP A 92 -1.48 16.58 2.24
C ASP A 92 -1.32 15.18 1.62
N ALA A 93 -1.97 14.16 2.21
CA ALA A 93 -2.03 12.82 1.63
C ALA A 93 -2.72 12.82 0.27
N GLY A 94 -3.85 13.51 0.13
CA GLY A 94 -4.58 13.66 -1.12
C GLY A 94 -3.74 14.36 -2.19
N THR A 95 -2.96 15.37 -1.83
CA THR A 95 -2.05 16.08 -2.73
C THR A 95 -0.95 15.16 -3.22
N LEU A 96 -0.30 14.38 -2.35
CA LEU A 96 0.72 13.41 -2.77
C LEU A 96 0.13 12.36 -3.72
N VAL A 97 -1.06 11.81 -3.41
CA VAL A 97 -1.74 10.87 -4.29
C VAL A 97 -2.01 11.51 -5.64
N HIS A 98 -2.60 12.70 -5.65
CA HIS A 98 -2.91 13.43 -6.88
C HIS A 98 -1.64 13.68 -7.73
N GLU A 99 -0.58 14.21 -7.14
CA GLU A 99 0.68 14.46 -7.86
C GLU A 99 1.28 13.18 -8.44
N ARG A 100 1.28 12.08 -7.67
CA ARG A 100 1.87 10.80 -8.13
C ARG A 100 1.03 10.12 -9.20
N TYR A 101 -0.27 10.27 -9.16
CA TYR A 101 -1.14 9.75 -10.20
C TYR A 101 -1.10 10.65 -11.44
N ALA A 102 -1.14 11.98 -11.28
CA ALA A 102 -1.04 12.94 -12.37
C ALA A 102 0.28 12.83 -13.15
N THR A 103 1.43 12.55 -12.49
CA THR A 103 2.70 12.29 -13.18
C THR A 103 2.66 11.05 -14.08
N ARG A 104 1.64 10.20 -13.94
CA ARG A 104 1.41 9.01 -14.74
C ARG A 104 0.25 9.17 -15.72
N GLY A 105 -0.35 10.37 -15.77
CA GLY A 105 -1.52 10.65 -16.61
C GLY A 105 -2.82 10.08 -16.06
N TYR A 106 -2.87 9.72 -14.77
CA TYR A 106 -4.08 9.24 -14.13
C TYR A 106 -4.87 10.41 -13.55
N GLU A 107 -6.14 10.49 -13.88
CA GLU A 107 -7.08 11.38 -13.21
C GLU A 107 -7.51 10.72 -11.90
N VAL A 108 -7.23 11.35 -10.76
CA VAL A 108 -7.76 10.90 -9.47
C VAL A 108 -8.96 11.74 -9.16
N PRO A 109 -10.18 11.19 -9.21
CA PRO A 109 -11.33 11.89 -8.66
C PRO A 109 -11.02 12.15 -7.18
N PHE A 110 -11.09 13.41 -6.77
CA PHE A 110 -11.10 13.74 -5.35
C PHE A 110 -12.33 13.01 -4.77
N ALA A 111 -12.09 11.84 -4.21
CA ALA A 111 -13.15 11.02 -3.68
C ALA A 111 -13.83 11.85 -2.60
N GLY A 112 -15.01 12.36 -2.94
CA GLY A 112 -15.87 13.01 -2.00
C GLY A 112 -15.93 12.18 -0.72
N ASN A 113 -16.27 12.79 0.38
CA ASN A 113 -16.31 12.32 1.76
C ASN A 113 -16.95 10.93 1.98
N LYS A 114 -16.46 9.86 1.29
CA LYS A 114 -16.88 8.50 1.60
C LYS A 114 -16.16 8.06 2.88
N PRO A 115 -16.89 7.83 3.96
CA PRO A 115 -16.37 7.87 5.34
C PRO A 115 -15.56 6.64 5.79
N ARG A 116 -15.14 5.74 4.90
CA ARG A 116 -14.70 4.39 5.26
C ARG A 116 -13.23 4.08 4.98
N PHE A 117 -12.40 5.11 4.83
CA PHE A 117 -10.96 4.91 4.69
C PHE A 117 -10.20 5.30 5.93
N PHE A 118 -9.32 4.41 6.33
CA PHE A 118 -8.32 4.68 7.35
C PHE A 118 -6.97 4.90 6.65
N THR A 119 -6.49 6.13 6.64
CA THR A 119 -5.29 6.50 5.87
C THR A 119 -4.10 6.65 6.79
N PHE A 120 -3.01 5.96 6.45
CA PHE A 120 -1.70 6.11 7.05
C PHE A 120 -0.82 6.97 6.16
N ILE A 121 -0.02 7.85 6.78
CA ILE A 121 0.87 8.79 6.10
C ILE A 121 2.25 8.63 6.68
N ALA A 122 3.25 8.47 5.83
CA ALA A 122 4.65 8.53 6.21
C ALA A 122 5.18 9.94 5.99
N TYR A 123 5.85 10.46 7.01
CA TYR A 123 6.53 11.77 7.02
C TYR A 123 8.03 11.55 7.18
N ASP A 124 8.83 12.30 6.39
CA ASP A 124 10.27 12.43 6.52
C ASP A 124 10.59 13.93 6.58
N GLU A 125 11.24 14.39 7.64
CA GLU A 125 11.53 15.82 7.87
C GLU A 125 10.31 16.75 7.70
N GLY A 126 9.14 16.30 8.16
CA GLY A 126 7.89 17.06 8.05
C GLY A 126 7.22 17.03 6.67
N GLN A 127 7.84 16.39 5.67
CA GLN A 127 7.28 16.22 4.33
C GLN A 127 6.56 14.87 4.20
N VAL A 128 5.45 14.85 3.48
CA VAL A 128 4.75 13.59 3.17
C VAL A 128 5.54 12.82 2.12
N VAL A 129 6.04 11.65 2.49
CA VAL A 129 6.84 10.79 1.61
C VAL A 129 6.09 9.52 1.20
N GLY A 130 4.97 9.21 1.84
CA GLY A 130 4.17 8.06 1.45
C GLY A 130 2.80 8.03 2.12
N THR A 131 1.86 7.34 1.50
CA THR A 131 0.52 7.13 2.02
C THR A 131 -0.03 5.77 1.58
N VAL A 132 -0.90 5.20 2.39
CA VAL A 132 -1.74 4.04 2.08
C VAL A 132 -3.05 4.17 2.82
N SER A 133 -4.15 3.79 2.18
CA SER A 133 -5.47 3.76 2.81
C SER A 133 -6.00 2.33 2.90
N VAL A 134 -6.66 2.01 4.01
CA VAL A 134 -7.43 0.78 4.20
C VAL A 134 -8.91 1.13 4.04
N GLY A 135 -9.53 0.61 2.98
CA GLY A 135 -10.97 0.62 2.77
C GLY A 135 -11.60 -0.56 3.49
N MET A 136 -12.63 -0.29 4.29
CA MET A 136 -13.36 -1.33 5.03
C MET A 136 -14.60 -1.73 4.24
N ASP A 137 -14.81 -3.03 4.09
CA ASP A 137 -16.02 -3.54 3.44
C ASP A 137 -17.29 -3.22 4.24
N SER A 138 -18.37 -3.00 3.51
CA SER A 138 -19.63 -2.57 4.08
C SER A 138 -20.78 -2.83 3.11
N ALA A 139 -22.00 -2.50 3.51
CA ALA A 139 -23.18 -2.58 2.65
C ALA A 139 -23.01 -1.79 1.33
N GLU A 140 -22.21 -0.72 1.34
CA GLU A 140 -21.91 0.06 0.13
C GLU A 140 -20.77 -0.53 -0.70
N GLY A 141 -20.12 -1.58 -0.20
CA GLY A 141 -19.00 -2.27 -0.83
C GLY A 141 -17.66 -1.53 -0.71
N LEU A 142 -16.67 -2.07 -1.42
CA LEU A 142 -15.32 -1.52 -1.60
C LEU A 142 -15.25 -0.66 -2.88
N PHE A 143 -14.21 0.14 -3.07
CA PHE A 143 -14.02 0.86 -4.34
C PHE A 143 -13.80 -0.11 -5.51
N ALA A 144 -13.06 -1.17 -5.27
CA ALA A 144 -12.78 -2.20 -6.25
C ALA A 144 -14.05 -2.96 -6.70
N ASP A 145 -15.16 -2.90 -5.95
CA ASP A 145 -16.46 -3.43 -6.40
C ASP A 145 -16.98 -2.72 -7.65
N GLY A 146 -16.59 -1.47 -7.88
CA GLY A 146 -16.97 -0.74 -9.08
C GLY A 146 -16.49 -1.39 -10.37
N LEU A 147 -15.40 -2.16 -10.31
CA LEU A 147 -14.80 -2.82 -11.46
C LEU A 147 -14.75 -4.35 -11.31
N TYR A 148 -14.67 -4.87 -10.07
CA TYR A 148 -14.41 -6.27 -9.76
C TYR A 148 -15.41 -6.90 -8.79
N ARG A 149 -16.67 -6.42 -8.79
CA ARG A 149 -17.70 -6.95 -7.89
C ARG A 149 -17.84 -8.48 -7.96
N PRO A 150 -17.88 -9.14 -9.13
CA PRO A 150 -18.04 -10.60 -9.18
C PRO A 150 -16.89 -11.35 -8.49
N GLU A 151 -15.66 -10.89 -8.63
CA GLU A 151 -14.49 -11.50 -8.02
C GLU A 151 -14.49 -11.30 -6.50
N ILE A 152 -14.87 -10.11 -6.05
CA ILE A 152 -14.92 -9.78 -4.62
C ILE A 152 -16.10 -10.50 -3.95
N ASP A 153 -17.25 -10.60 -4.61
CA ASP A 153 -18.40 -11.34 -4.08
C ASP A 153 -18.12 -12.83 -3.95
N GLN A 154 -17.26 -13.41 -4.82
CA GLN A 154 -16.79 -14.79 -4.65
C GLN A 154 -15.95 -14.95 -3.36
N LEU A 155 -15.12 -13.97 -3.01
CA LEU A 155 -14.38 -13.99 -1.75
C LEU A 155 -15.33 -13.89 -0.54
N ARG A 156 -16.33 -12.98 -0.61
CA ARG A 156 -17.36 -12.83 0.44
C ARG A 156 -18.18 -14.11 0.60
N ALA A 157 -18.64 -14.71 -0.50
CA ALA A 157 -19.38 -15.96 -0.50
C ALA A 157 -18.57 -17.14 0.06
N ALA A 158 -17.23 -17.11 -0.07
CA ALA A 158 -16.34 -18.08 0.55
C ALA A 158 -16.14 -17.83 2.07
N GLY A 159 -16.81 -16.85 2.65
CA GLY A 159 -16.74 -16.50 4.08
C GLY A 159 -15.52 -15.65 4.46
N PHE A 160 -14.85 -15.04 3.50
CA PHE A 160 -13.70 -14.18 3.80
C PHE A 160 -14.16 -12.77 4.16
N HIS A 161 -13.55 -12.21 5.21
CA HIS A 161 -13.68 -10.80 5.56
C HIS A 161 -12.63 -10.03 4.74
N VAL A 162 -13.12 -9.28 3.74
CA VAL A 162 -12.26 -8.60 2.76
C VAL A 162 -12.14 -7.12 3.08
N CYS A 163 -10.94 -6.55 2.96
CA CYS A 163 -10.72 -5.11 2.94
C CYS A 163 -9.96 -4.73 1.67
N GLU A 164 -9.85 -3.45 1.39
CA GLU A 164 -9.12 -2.93 0.24
C GLU A 164 -7.93 -2.09 0.69
N PHE A 165 -6.73 -2.34 0.14
CA PHE A 165 -5.61 -1.41 0.25
C PHE A 165 -5.58 -0.55 -1.01
N THR A 166 -5.70 0.75 -0.82
CA THR A 166 -5.82 1.71 -1.92
C THR A 166 -5.01 2.97 -1.65
N ARG A 167 -4.95 3.88 -2.61
CA ARG A 167 -4.28 5.18 -2.52
C ARG A 167 -2.83 5.07 -2.06
N LEU A 168 -2.14 4.01 -2.50
CA LEU A 168 -0.72 3.91 -2.30
C LEU A 168 0.00 4.93 -3.18
N ALA A 169 0.64 5.88 -2.54
CA ALA A 169 1.53 6.81 -3.19
C ALA A 169 2.82 6.90 -2.38
N VAL A 170 3.96 6.93 -3.05
CA VAL A 170 5.27 7.04 -2.41
C VAL A 170 6.12 8.04 -3.19
N ASP A 171 6.75 8.97 -2.51
CA ASP A 171 7.65 9.90 -3.15
C ASP A 171 8.95 9.20 -3.54
N ARG A 172 9.30 9.26 -4.83
CA ARG A 172 10.48 8.59 -5.37
C ARG A 172 11.80 9.18 -4.89
N SER A 173 11.82 10.47 -4.53
CA SER A 173 13.03 11.16 -4.08
C SER A 173 13.40 10.79 -2.63
N SER A 174 12.39 10.52 -1.80
CA SER A 174 12.54 10.27 -0.36
C SER A 174 12.13 8.85 0.04
N ALA A 175 11.51 8.07 -0.89
CA ALA A 175 10.98 6.76 -0.58
C ALA A 175 12.05 5.72 -0.35
N SER A 176 11.86 4.94 0.69
CA SER A 176 12.67 3.77 1.01
C SER A 176 11.82 2.51 1.07
N LYS A 177 12.43 1.34 0.86
CA LYS A 177 11.75 0.05 1.09
C LYS A 177 11.20 -0.04 2.51
N ARG A 178 11.87 0.59 3.47
CA ARG A 178 11.42 0.59 4.86
C ARG A 178 10.17 1.44 5.07
N VAL A 179 10.05 2.59 4.41
CA VAL A 179 8.83 3.41 4.40
C VAL A 179 7.66 2.61 3.81
N LEU A 180 7.88 2.02 2.64
CA LEU A 180 6.85 1.22 1.96
C LEU A 180 6.44 0.00 2.80
N ALA A 181 7.41 -0.75 3.33
CA ALA A 181 7.17 -1.89 4.20
C ALA A 181 6.46 -1.48 5.49
N GLY A 182 6.86 -0.36 6.11
CA GLY A 182 6.22 0.19 7.30
C GLY A 182 4.76 0.57 7.04
N LEU A 183 4.47 1.22 5.93
CA LEU A 183 3.09 1.55 5.53
C LEU A 183 2.23 0.29 5.34
N PHE A 184 2.72 -0.70 4.57
CA PHE A 184 1.99 -1.96 4.36
C PHE A 184 1.84 -2.75 5.66
N HIS A 185 2.88 -2.82 6.49
CA HIS A 185 2.81 -3.54 7.77
C HIS A 185 1.81 -2.87 8.72
N THR A 186 1.82 -1.53 8.80
CA THR A 186 0.84 -0.79 9.62
C THR A 186 -0.59 -1.02 9.11
N ALA A 187 -0.81 -0.98 7.78
CA ALA A 187 -2.11 -1.27 7.18
C ALA A 187 -2.58 -2.70 7.47
N TYR A 188 -1.67 -3.68 7.37
CA TYR A 188 -1.93 -5.07 7.75
C TYR A 188 -2.30 -5.20 9.23
N LEU A 189 -1.55 -4.60 10.14
CA LEU A 189 -1.84 -4.66 11.58
C LEU A 189 -3.21 -4.07 11.90
N TYR A 190 -3.52 -2.92 11.31
CA TYR A 190 -4.83 -2.31 11.48
C TYR A 190 -5.95 -3.20 10.93
N ALA A 191 -5.84 -3.64 9.67
CA ALA A 191 -6.88 -4.42 9.03
C ALA A 191 -7.08 -5.81 9.69
N CYS A 192 -5.98 -6.53 9.92
CA CYS A 192 -6.02 -7.90 10.45
C CYS A 192 -6.21 -7.93 11.97
N LYS A 193 -5.33 -7.24 12.71
CA LYS A 193 -5.27 -7.39 14.18
C LYS A 193 -6.30 -6.53 14.92
N ILE A 194 -6.63 -5.35 14.37
CA ILE A 194 -7.58 -4.44 15.00
C ILE A 194 -8.99 -4.63 14.45
N ARG A 195 -9.15 -4.86 13.14
CA ARG A 195 -10.46 -4.91 12.47
C ARG A 195 -10.93 -6.32 12.12
N GLY A 196 -10.09 -7.36 12.28
CA GLY A 196 -10.46 -8.76 12.07
C GLY A 196 -10.65 -9.18 10.60
N TYR A 197 -10.17 -8.39 9.64
CA TYR A 197 -10.18 -8.80 8.23
C TYR A 197 -9.26 -9.99 8.00
N THR A 198 -9.59 -10.82 7.00
CA THR A 198 -8.82 -12.02 6.66
C THR A 198 -8.06 -11.88 5.36
N HIS A 199 -8.53 -11.02 4.47
CA HIS A 199 -7.97 -10.81 3.14
C HIS A 199 -7.90 -9.32 2.80
N ALA A 200 -6.88 -8.96 2.01
CA ALA A 200 -6.82 -7.67 1.35
C ALA A 200 -6.87 -7.83 -0.16
N VAL A 201 -7.65 -6.98 -0.81
CA VAL A 201 -7.61 -6.79 -2.27
C VAL A 201 -6.94 -5.46 -2.60
N ILE A 202 -6.31 -5.42 -3.76
CA ILE A 202 -5.75 -4.19 -4.34
C ILE A 202 -6.08 -4.15 -5.82
N GLU A 203 -6.44 -2.97 -6.30
CA GLU A 203 -6.60 -2.66 -7.71
C GLU A 203 -5.35 -1.95 -8.21
N VAL A 204 -4.65 -2.54 -9.17
CA VAL A 204 -3.35 -2.04 -9.62
C VAL A 204 -3.22 -2.09 -11.14
N ASN A 205 -2.36 -1.22 -11.68
CA ASN A 205 -1.99 -1.33 -13.08
C ASN A 205 -1.25 -2.67 -13.34
N PRO A 206 -1.50 -3.38 -14.46
CA PRO A 206 -0.90 -4.69 -14.78
C PRO A 206 0.62 -4.74 -14.65
N ARG A 207 1.32 -3.65 -14.94
CA ARG A 207 2.80 -3.55 -14.82
C ARG A 207 3.31 -3.79 -13.39
N HIS A 208 2.46 -3.66 -12.37
CA HIS A 208 2.82 -3.83 -10.95
C HIS A 208 2.54 -5.22 -10.40
N VAL A 209 1.89 -6.11 -11.15
CA VAL A 209 1.54 -7.48 -10.73
C VAL A 209 2.76 -8.24 -10.21
N LEU A 210 3.87 -8.20 -10.96
CA LEU A 210 5.10 -8.89 -10.57
C LEU A 210 5.68 -8.36 -9.25
N PHE A 211 5.59 -7.04 -9.02
CA PHE A 211 6.05 -6.44 -7.77
C PHE A 211 5.23 -6.97 -6.59
N TYR A 212 3.90 -6.83 -6.62
CA TYR A 212 3.05 -7.26 -5.53
C TYR A 212 3.11 -8.78 -5.30
N GLY A 213 3.17 -9.58 -6.37
CA GLY A 213 3.30 -11.03 -6.27
C GLY A 213 4.61 -11.47 -5.63
N LYS A 214 5.75 -10.88 -6.01
CA LYS A 214 7.06 -11.26 -5.49
C LYS A 214 7.33 -10.68 -4.10
N GLU A 215 7.02 -9.40 -3.91
CA GLU A 215 7.38 -8.67 -2.69
C GLU A 215 6.40 -8.91 -1.54
N LEU A 216 5.09 -9.07 -1.82
CA LEU A 216 4.03 -9.14 -0.82
C LEU A 216 3.12 -10.37 -0.95
N LYS A 217 3.39 -11.26 -1.92
CA LYS A 217 2.64 -12.52 -2.12
C LYS A 217 1.18 -12.35 -2.50
N PHE A 218 0.83 -11.26 -3.17
CA PHE A 218 -0.48 -11.11 -3.77
C PHE A 218 -0.65 -12.04 -4.98
N ASP A 219 -1.82 -12.63 -5.10
CA ASP A 219 -2.23 -13.45 -6.24
C ASP A 219 -3.15 -12.63 -7.16
N LEU A 220 -3.02 -12.80 -8.47
CA LEU A 220 -3.91 -12.21 -9.47
C LEU A 220 -5.24 -12.96 -9.46
N ILE A 221 -6.35 -12.26 -9.17
CA ILE A 221 -7.69 -12.85 -9.09
C ILE A 221 -8.71 -12.24 -10.07
N GLY A 222 -8.47 -11.03 -10.59
CA GLY A 222 -9.33 -10.37 -11.56
C GLY A 222 -8.59 -10.08 -12.87
N PRO A 223 -9.29 -10.22 -14.04
CA PRO A 223 -8.69 -9.95 -15.34
C PRO A 223 -8.41 -8.46 -15.53
N GLU A 224 -7.63 -8.14 -16.57
CA GLU A 224 -7.42 -6.75 -16.96
C GLU A 224 -8.71 -6.11 -17.44
N ARG A 225 -9.05 -4.96 -16.86
CA ARG A 225 -10.19 -4.10 -17.22
C ARG A 225 -9.74 -2.65 -17.30
N LEU A 226 -10.45 -1.85 -18.10
CA LEU A 226 -10.21 -0.40 -18.12
C LEU A 226 -10.89 0.24 -16.91
N ASP A 227 -10.10 0.82 -16.02
CA ASP A 227 -10.63 1.66 -14.95
C ASP A 227 -10.88 3.08 -15.49
N THR A 228 -12.14 3.37 -15.75
CA THR A 228 -12.58 4.69 -16.29
C THR A 228 -12.38 5.83 -15.29
N ARG A 229 -12.25 5.55 -13.98
CA ARG A 229 -12.01 6.57 -12.94
C ARG A 229 -10.64 7.22 -13.08
N VAL A 230 -9.68 6.49 -13.61
CA VAL A 230 -8.28 6.94 -13.79
C VAL A 230 -7.81 6.79 -15.24
N ASN A 231 -8.70 6.36 -16.13
CA ASN A 231 -8.44 6.09 -17.55
C ASN A 231 -7.17 5.24 -17.77
N ALA A 232 -7.09 4.12 -17.06
CA ALA A 232 -5.93 3.24 -17.09
C ALA A 232 -6.33 1.76 -16.94
N PRO A 233 -5.53 0.82 -17.50
CA PRO A 233 -5.77 -0.60 -17.27
C PRO A 233 -5.51 -0.97 -15.81
N ALA A 234 -6.38 -1.79 -15.27
CA ALA A 234 -6.31 -2.30 -13.91
C ALA A 234 -6.49 -3.82 -13.89
N VAL A 235 -5.94 -4.46 -12.85
CA VAL A 235 -6.18 -5.85 -12.47
C VAL A 235 -6.45 -5.91 -10.98
N LEU A 236 -7.18 -6.93 -10.54
CA LEU A 236 -7.42 -7.17 -9.12
C LEU A 236 -6.46 -8.22 -8.59
N LEU A 237 -5.77 -7.87 -7.52
CA LEU A 237 -4.93 -8.80 -6.75
C LEU A 237 -5.53 -9.02 -5.36
N CYS A 238 -5.27 -10.20 -4.78
CA CYS A 238 -5.70 -10.55 -3.43
C CYS A 238 -4.59 -11.22 -2.64
N VAL A 239 -4.55 -11.00 -1.33
CA VAL A 239 -3.66 -11.71 -0.42
C VAL A 239 -4.40 -12.10 0.85
N ALA A 240 -4.17 -13.34 1.32
CA ALA A 240 -4.61 -13.76 2.65
C ALA A 240 -3.66 -13.17 3.71
N PHE A 241 -4.19 -12.57 4.77
CA PHE A 241 -3.37 -12.01 5.85
C PHE A 241 -2.55 -13.07 6.59
N GLN A 242 -2.97 -14.33 6.57
CA GLN A 242 -2.14 -15.42 7.05
C GLN A 242 -0.82 -15.52 6.27
N THR A 243 -0.84 -15.36 4.94
CA THR A 243 0.36 -15.36 4.10
C THR A 243 1.30 -14.19 4.44
N ILE A 244 0.72 -13.00 4.72
CA ILE A 244 1.48 -11.84 5.20
C ILE A 244 2.11 -12.13 6.56
N ALA A 245 1.35 -12.69 7.52
CA ALA A 245 1.84 -13.05 8.85
C ALA A 245 3.01 -14.04 8.79
N GLU A 246 2.89 -15.10 7.96
CA GLU A 246 3.94 -16.09 7.74
C GLU A 246 5.20 -15.42 7.15
N GLY A 247 5.02 -14.54 6.15
CA GLY A 247 6.12 -13.79 5.53
C GLY A 247 6.85 -12.89 6.51
N LEU A 248 6.12 -12.13 7.32
CA LEU A 248 6.67 -11.28 8.37
C LEU A 248 7.39 -12.09 9.45
N LYS A 249 6.75 -13.15 10.00
CA LYS A 249 7.37 -14.03 10.99
C LYS A 249 8.69 -14.63 10.51
N LYS A 250 8.75 -14.99 9.23
CA LYS A 250 9.95 -15.57 8.62
C LYS A 250 11.07 -14.55 8.43
N SER A 251 10.74 -13.31 8.04
CA SER A 251 11.70 -12.39 7.41
C SER A 251 11.85 -11.04 8.09
N ALA A 252 10.86 -10.55 8.87
CA ALA A 252 10.86 -9.19 9.40
C ALA A 252 12.06 -8.91 10.32
N GLY A 253 12.81 -7.87 9.96
CA GLY A 253 14.02 -7.46 10.70
C GLY A 253 15.19 -8.44 10.63
N LYS A 254 15.12 -9.48 9.77
CA LYS A 254 16.18 -10.47 9.61
C LYS A 254 16.95 -10.23 8.31
N HIS A 255 18.22 -10.65 8.28
CA HIS A 255 18.97 -10.75 7.04
C HIS A 255 18.47 -11.95 6.21
N PRO A 256 18.38 -11.84 4.89
CA PRO A 256 18.07 -12.98 4.05
C PRO A 256 19.20 -14.03 4.13
N ALA A 257 18.86 -15.31 3.95
CA ALA A 257 19.86 -16.34 3.81
C ALA A 257 20.74 -16.07 2.57
N PRO A 258 22.03 -16.52 2.58
CA PRO A 258 22.92 -16.38 1.43
C PRO A 258 22.23 -16.84 0.15
N GLY A 259 22.36 -16.08 -0.94
CA GLY A 259 21.72 -16.38 -2.23
C GLY A 259 20.21 -16.06 -2.32
N THR A 260 19.56 -15.65 -1.24
CA THR A 260 18.13 -15.29 -1.25
C THR A 260 17.95 -13.78 -1.40
N LYS A 261 17.06 -13.35 -2.33
CA LYS A 261 16.74 -11.92 -2.49
C LYS A 261 15.89 -11.41 -1.32
N ARG A 262 16.17 -10.19 -0.88
CA ARG A 262 15.34 -9.49 0.09
C ARG A 262 13.97 -9.18 -0.52
N THR A 263 12.90 -9.53 0.18
CA THR A 263 11.54 -9.10 -0.11
C THR A 263 11.17 -7.93 0.81
N LEU A 264 10.02 -7.32 0.56
CA LEU A 264 9.52 -6.23 1.39
C LEU A 264 9.29 -6.65 2.85
N PHE A 265 9.01 -7.93 3.11
CA PHE A 265 8.88 -8.48 4.46
C PHE A 265 10.12 -8.31 5.34
N HIS A 266 11.33 -8.33 4.76
CA HIS A 266 12.57 -8.14 5.53
C HIS A 266 12.69 -6.73 6.12
N TYR A 267 12.00 -5.75 5.54
CA TYR A 267 11.96 -4.36 5.98
C TYR A 267 10.76 -4.06 6.90
N GLY A 268 9.91 -5.07 7.17
CA GLY A 268 8.80 -4.96 8.13
C GLY A 268 9.30 -4.73 9.57
N PHE A 269 8.36 -4.41 10.45
CA PHE A 269 8.65 -4.18 11.87
C PHE A 269 9.25 -5.42 12.52
N ARG A 270 10.24 -5.21 13.35
CA ARG A 270 10.72 -6.25 14.28
C ARG A 270 9.63 -6.54 15.32
N PRO A 271 9.64 -7.72 15.98
CA PRO A 271 8.59 -8.08 16.93
C PRO A 271 8.32 -7.02 18.02
N LYS A 272 9.36 -6.38 18.57
CA LYS A 272 9.20 -5.30 19.56
C LYS A 272 8.57 -4.04 18.95
N GLU A 273 8.95 -3.67 17.72
CA GLU A 273 8.37 -2.54 17.00
C GLU A 273 6.89 -2.80 16.67
N GLU A 274 6.57 -4.02 16.24
CA GLU A 274 5.20 -4.46 15.93
C GLU A 274 4.28 -4.34 17.15
N LEU A 275 4.73 -4.81 18.32
CA LEU A 275 3.98 -4.67 19.58
C LEU A 275 3.74 -3.19 19.92
N GLY A 276 4.74 -2.33 19.77
CA GLY A 276 4.59 -0.89 20.00
C GLY A 276 3.60 -0.24 19.03
N VAL A 277 3.62 -0.62 17.76
CA VAL A 277 2.65 -0.13 16.76
C VAL A 277 1.25 -0.60 17.09
N LEU A 278 1.06 -1.88 17.43
CA LEU A 278 -0.24 -2.44 17.82
C LEU A 278 -0.81 -1.74 19.06
N HIS A 279 0.01 -1.52 20.09
CA HIS A 279 -0.43 -0.80 21.28
C HIS A 279 -0.95 0.58 20.94
N ARG A 280 -0.19 1.37 20.18
CA ARG A 280 -0.61 2.72 19.75
C ARG A 280 -1.84 2.71 18.85
N LEU A 281 -1.98 1.74 17.94
CA LEU A 281 -3.19 1.60 17.10
C LEU A 281 -4.42 1.30 17.96
N ASN A 282 -4.30 0.42 18.99
CA ASN A 282 -5.38 0.12 19.92
C ASN A 282 -5.78 1.35 20.74
N GLU A 283 -4.83 2.10 21.29
CA GLU A 283 -5.09 3.34 22.03
C GLU A 283 -5.85 4.35 21.17
N LEU A 284 -5.42 4.53 19.92
CA LEU A 284 -6.06 5.45 18.99
C LEU A 284 -7.50 5.04 18.64
N VAL A 285 -7.76 3.75 18.49
CA VAL A 285 -9.10 3.22 18.21
C VAL A 285 -9.99 3.30 19.47
N ALA A 286 -9.46 2.95 20.64
CA ALA A 286 -10.17 3.04 21.92
C ALA A 286 -10.51 4.48 22.31
N GLY A 287 -9.67 5.44 21.97
CA GLY A 287 -9.88 6.88 22.20
C GLY A 287 -10.99 7.53 21.36
N GLY A 288 -11.91 6.73 20.80
CA GLY A 288 -13.10 7.22 20.10
C GLY A 288 -12.88 7.51 18.61
N TRP A 289 -11.84 6.94 18.01
CA TRP A 289 -11.63 6.97 16.57
C TRP A 289 -12.72 6.16 15.86
N ARG A 290 -13.87 6.78 15.68
CA ARG A 290 -14.90 6.28 14.75
C ARG A 290 -14.52 6.74 13.35
N VAL A 291 -14.49 5.80 12.43
CA VAL A 291 -14.52 6.07 11.00
C VAL A 291 -15.83 6.81 10.74
N GLN A 292 -15.74 8.06 10.36
CA GLN A 292 -16.86 8.86 9.85
C GLN A 292 -16.91 8.77 8.35
#